data_fd8e239cf988e23e14ebd5cf8b3bc29d
#
_entry.id   fd8e239cf988e23e14ebd5cf8b3bc29d
#
_cell.length_a   1.000
_cell.length_b   1.000
_cell.length_c   1.000
_cell.angle_alpha   90.00
_cell.angle_beta   90.00
_cell.angle_gamma   90.00
#
_symmetry.space_group_name_H-M   'P 1'
#
loop_
_entity.id
_entity.type
_entity.pdbx_description
1 polymer ?
#
loop_
_entity_poly.entity_id
_entity_poly.type
_entity_poly.pdbx_seq_one_letter_code
_entity_poly.pdbx_strand_id
1 'polypeptide(L)'
;MLAITSLKLAALVLLGVPLVVIPLWFLGYRVRKLSRASQDRVADISAYVDEALYGIRTVQAFCHEAIDSARYSQTVESAFGAALRRTRTSAVLTGMVMLLTFSAISIVLWVGGHDVLAGRLTGGQLSAFVFYAVLVAGSVGALSEVVGDLMRAAGATERLLELLTTEPRIAAPLKPAALP
;
A
#
# COMPACT_ATOMS: atom_id res chain seq x y z
N MET A 1 -16.33 -18.58 19.61
CA MET A 1 -16.81 -17.64 20.66
C MET A 1 -17.89 -16.68 20.15
N LEU A 2 -17.65 -15.85 19.10
CA LEU A 2 -18.64 -14.90 18.55
C LEU A 2 -19.99 -15.56 18.18
N ALA A 3 -19.98 -16.70 17.51
CA ALA A 3 -21.19 -17.42 17.11
C ALA A 3 -21.96 -18.05 18.30
N ILE A 4 -21.28 -18.33 19.40
CA ILE A 4 -21.87 -18.89 20.63
C ILE A 4 -22.63 -17.79 21.40
N THR A 5 -22.14 -16.54 21.33
CA THR A 5 -22.73 -15.40 22.04
C THR A 5 -24.01 -14.92 21.36
N SER A 6 -24.03 -14.79 20.02
CA SER A 6 -25.23 -14.47 19.23
C SER A 6 -25.01 -14.80 17.77
N LEU A 7 -25.73 -15.79 17.26
CA LEU A 7 -25.68 -16.20 15.85
C LEU A 7 -26.11 -15.05 14.93
N LYS A 8 -27.06 -14.21 15.35
CA LYS A 8 -27.56 -13.06 14.61
C LYS A 8 -26.48 -11.99 14.42
N LEU A 9 -25.76 -11.63 15.50
CA LEU A 9 -24.67 -10.65 15.44
C LEU A 9 -23.47 -11.22 14.66
N ALA A 10 -23.16 -12.51 14.82
CA ALA A 10 -22.11 -13.15 14.05
C ALA A 10 -22.42 -13.18 12.55
N ALA A 11 -23.66 -13.46 12.15
CA ALA A 11 -24.11 -13.41 10.75
C ALA A 11 -24.02 -11.99 10.18
N LEU A 12 -24.38 -10.97 10.97
CA LEU A 12 -24.29 -9.56 10.56
C LEU A 12 -22.83 -9.14 10.31
N VAL A 13 -21.90 -9.55 11.18
CA VAL A 13 -20.46 -9.29 10.98
C VAL A 13 -19.95 -10.05 9.75
N LEU A 14 -20.31 -11.33 9.58
CA LEU A 14 -19.88 -12.13 8.43
C LEU A 14 -20.37 -11.55 7.09
N LEU A 15 -21.59 -11.03 7.05
CA LEU A 15 -22.15 -10.36 5.87
C LEU A 15 -21.52 -8.96 5.65
N GLY A 16 -21.17 -8.27 6.73
CA GLY A 16 -20.50 -6.97 6.68
C GLY A 16 -19.08 -7.02 6.13
N VAL A 17 -18.35 -8.12 6.38
CA VAL A 17 -16.95 -8.25 5.94
C VAL A 17 -16.80 -8.09 4.42
N PRO A 18 -17.50 -8.82 3.54
CA PRO A 18 -17.36 -8.62 2.10
C PRO A 18 -17.80 -7.24 1.64
N LEU A 19 -18.82 -6.65 2.26
CA LEU A 19 -19.28 -5.29 1.97
C LEU A 19 -18.19 -4.24 2.20
N VAL A 20 -17.33 -4.45 3.20
CA VAL A 20 -16.20 -3.59 3.53
C VAL A 20 -14.98 -3.93 2.65
N VAL A 21 -14.66 -5.20 2.47
CA VAL A 21 -13.44 -5.66 1.79
C VAL A 21 -13.45 -5.33 0.30
N ILE A 22 -14.61 -5.48 -0.38
CA ILE A 22 -14.69 -5.28 -1.83
C ILE A 22 -14.30 -3.83 -2.24
N PRO A 23 -14.89 -2.76 -1.68
CA PRO A 23 -14.49 -1.40 -2.03
C PRO A 23 -13.05 -1.07 -1.61
N LEU A 24 -12.59 -1.62 -0.48
CA LEU A 24 -11.20 -1.43 -0.02
C LEU A 24 -10.19 -2.06 -0.99
N TRP A 25 -10.48 -3.26 -1.48
CA TRP A 25 -9.63 -3.93 -2.46
C TRP A 25 -9.53 -3.13 -3.76
N PHE A 26 -10.66 -2.64 -4.27
CA PHE A 26 -10.71 -1.84 -5.50
C PHE A 26 -9.95 -0.50 -5.37
N LEU A 27 -10.21 0.26 -4.29
CA LEU A 27 -9.50 1.51 -4.03
C LEU A 27 -8.02 1.29 -3.72
N GLY A 28 -7.68 0.25 -2.99
CA GLY A 28 -6.30 -0.13 -2.68
C GLY A 28 -5.48 -0.42 -3.93
N TYR A 29 -6.05 -1.15 -4.89
CA TYR A 29 -5.42 -1.38 -6.19
C TYR A 29 -5.15 -0.06 -6.94
N ARG A 30 -6.12 0.85 -6.93
CA ARG A 30 -6.00 2.17 -7.57
C ARG A 30 -4.90 3.03 -6.90
N VAL A 31 -4.83 3.03 -5.58
CA VAL A 31 -3.77 3.73 -4.82
C VAL A 31 -2.39 3.15 -5.18
N ARG A 32 -2.24 1.83 -5.25
CA ARG A 32 -0.97 1.19 -5.65
C ARG A 32 -0.51 1.62 -7.04
N LYS A 33 -1.44 1.64 -8.01
CA LYS A 33 -1.14 2.10 -9.39
C LYS A 33 -0.69 3.55 -9.42
N LEU A 34 -1.39 4.44 -8.70
CA LEU A 34 -1.03 5.85 -8.61
C LEU A 34 0.29 6.07 -7.85
N SER A 35 0.57 5.23 -6.85
CA SER A 35 1.84 5.27 -6.10
C SER A 35 3.03 4.96 -6.99
N ARG A 36 2.93 3.92 -7.83
CA ARG A 36 3.98 3.60 -8.82
C ARG A 36 4.19 4.77 -9.79
N ALA A 37 3.12 5.27 -10.40
CA ALA A 37 3.22 6.41 -11.31
C ALA A 37 3.82 7.67 -10.65
N SER A 38 3.56 7.89 -9.36
CA SER A 38 4.19 9.00 -8.61
C SER A 38 5.69 8.76 -8.38
N GLN A 39 6.09 7.51 -8.09
CA GLN A 39 7.50 7.15 -7.92
C GLN A 39 8.28 7.26 -9.24
N ASP A 40 7.69 6.84 -10.35
CA ASP A 40 8.30 6.97 -11.67
C ASP A 40 8.57 8.44 -12.01
N ARG A 41 7.62 9.36 -11.71
CA ARG A 41 7.83 10.80 -11.91
C ARG A 41 8.92 11.41 -11.03
N VAL A 42 9.09 10.91 -9.82
CA VAL A 42 10.21 11.34 -8.95
C VAL A 42 11.54 10.84 -9.50
N ALA A 43 11.59 9.61 -10.01
CA ALA A 43 12.77 9.08 -10.66
C ALA A 43 13.15 9.87 -11.93
N ASP A 44 12.15 10.28 -12.74
CA ASP A 44 12.36 11.16 -13.90
C ASP A 44 13.03 12.49 -13.50
N ILE A 45 12.62 13.10 -12.37
CA ILE A 45 13.23 14.32 -11.85
C ILE A 45 14.70 14.08 -11.49
N SER A 46 14.99 12.99 -10.75
CA SER A 46 16.34 12.67 -10.32
C SER A 46 17.26 12.43 -11.53
N ALA A 47 16.79 11.64 -12.49
CA ALA A 47 17.55 11.38 -13.71
C ALA A 47 17.84 12.67 -14.50
N TYR A 48 16.87 13.57 -14.60
CA TYR A 48 17.05 14.86 -15.27
C TYR A 48 18.08 15.76 -14.55
N VAL A 49 18.02 15.80 -13.21
CA VAL A 49 18.99 16.57 -12.42
C VAL A 49 20.39 16.00 -12.58
N ASP A 50 20.54 14.67 -12.51
CA ASP A 50 21.82 14.02 -12.69
C ASP A 50 22.41 14.33 -14.08
N GLU A 51 21.61 14.21 -15.14
CA GLU A 51 22.02 14.53 -16.51
C GLU A 51 22.47 15.99 -16.65
N ALA A 52 21.68 16.94 -16.12
CA ALA A 52 22.00 18.36 -16.16
C ALA A 52 23.28 18.71 -15.39
N LEU A 53 23.50 18.10 -14.22
CA LEU A 53 24.69 18.32 -13.40
C LEU A 53 25.94 17.71 -14.03
N TYR A 54 25.85 16.49 -14.57
CA TYR A 54 26.97 15.89 -15.32
C TYR A 54 27.34 16.71 -16.55
N GLY A 55 26.35 17.28 -17.25
CA GLY A 55 26.52 18.10 -18.43
C GLY A 55 26.65 19.61 -18.14
N ILE A 56 26.84 20.06 -16.91
CA ILE A 56 26.73 21.46 -16.52
C ILE A 56 27.63 22.41 -17.33
N ARG A 57 28.84 21.97 -17.69
CA ARG A 57 29.75 22.77 -18.52
C ARG A 57 29.18 23.00 -19.92
N THR A 58 28.49 22.02 -20.47
CA THR A 58 27.82 22.13 -21.78
C THR A 58 26.63 23.06 -21.69
N VAL A 59 25.79 22.93 -20.65
CA VAL A 59 24.67 23.83 -20.39
C VAL A 59 25.14 25.29 -20.33
N GLN A 60 26.21 25.56 -19.58
CA GLN A 60 26.80 26.92 -19.46
C GLN A 60 27.42 27.39 -20.74
N ALA A 61 28.16 26.53 -21.49
CA ALA A 61 28.79 26.90 -22.75
C ALA A 61 27.78 27.35 -23.82
N PHE A 62 26.56 26.78 -23.78
CA PHE A 62 25.48 27.15 -24.70
C PHE A 62 24.44 28.10 -24.11
N CYS A 63 24.65 28.65 -22.89
CA CYS A 63 23.72 29.52 -22.18
C CYS A 63 22.30 28.96 -22.10
N HIS A 64 22.20 27.65 -21.82
CA HIS A 64 20.93 26.88 -21.87
C HIS A 64 20.21 26.86 -20.52
N GLU A 65 20.70 27.55 -19.49
CA GLU A 65 20.24 27.47 -18.10
C GLU A 65 18.75 27.82 -17.95
N ALA A 66 18.29 28.84 -18.67
CA ALA A 66 16.89 29.28 -18.60
C ALA A 66 15.93 28.22 -19.15
N ILE A 67 16.34 27.52 -20.23
CA ILE A 67 15.53 26.49 -20.86
C ILE A 67 15.49 25.25 -19.97
N ASP A 68 16.64 24.85 -19.42
CA ASP A 68 16.73 23.71 -18.51
C ASP A 68 15.97 23.95 -17.20
N SER A 69 16.03 25.16 -16.65
CA SER A 69 15.24 25.56 -15.49
C SER A 69 13.74 25.48 -15.77
N ALA A 70 13.29 25.95 -16.92
CA ALA A 70 11.88 25.85 -17.32
C ALA A 70 11.43 24.39 -17.48
N ARG A 71 12.26 23.55 -18.12
CA ARG A 71 11.98 22.11 -18.29
C ARG A 71 11.97 21.37 -16.96
N TYR A 72 12.91 21.66 -16.07
CA TYR A 72 12.91 21.12 -14.70
C TYR A 72 11.61 21.48 -13.97
N SER A 73 11.21 22.75 -14.00
CA SER A 73 9.97 23.22 -13.36
C SER A 73 8.73 22.47 -13.89
N GLN A 74 8.67 22.24 -15.21
CA GLN A 74 7.58 21.47 -15.81
C GLN A 74 7.59 20.00 -15.37
N THR A 75 8.76 19.39 -15.23
CA THR A 75 8.89 18.00 -14.75
C THR A 75 8.46 17.90 -13.29
N VAL A 76 8.87 18.83 -12.44
CA VAL A 76 8.45 18.91 -11.03
C VAL A 76 6.93 19.10 -10.91
N GLU A 77 6.33 20.00 -11.73
CA GLU A 77 4.88 20.22 -11.70
C GLU A 77 4.10 18.95 -12.12
N SER A 78 4.61 18.19 -13.09
CA SER A 78 4.03 16.91 -13.48
C SER A 78 4.07 15.86 -12.36
N ALA A 79 5.19 15.81 -11.63
CA ALA A 79 5.36 14.94 -10.47
C ALA A 79 4.46 15.36 -9.31
N PHE A 80 4.35 16.66 -9.04
CA PHE A 80 3.42 17.20 -8.04
C PHE A 80 1.98 16.84 -8.36
N GLY A 81 1.56 16.98 -9.62
CA GLY A 81 0.22 16.56 -10.06
C GLY A 81 -0.04 15.06 -9.87
N ALA A 82 0.96 14.20 -10.10
CA ALA A 82 0.87 12.77 -9.85
C ALA A 82 0.76 12.45 -8.34
N ALA A 83 1.59 13.10 -7.51
CA ALA A 83 1.57 12.97 -6.06
C ALA A 83 0.23 13.44 -5.48
N LEU A 84 -0.32 14.54 -5.96
CA LEU A 84 -1.60 15.07 -5.51
C LEU A 84 -2.76 14.11 -5.83
N ARG A 85 -2.80 13.52 -7.03
CA ARG A 85 -3.79 12.49 -7.40
C ARG A 85 -3.69 11.26 -6.50
N ARG A 86 -2.46 10.78 -6.22
CA ARG A 86 -2.21 9.69 -5.28
C ARG A 86 -2.74 10.03 -3.88
N THR A 87 -2.36 11.18 -3.34
CA THR A 87 -2.75 11.61 -1.99
C THR A 87 -4.26 11.77 -1.86
N ARG A 88 -4.94 12.37 -2.84
CA ARG A 88 -6.40 12.48 -2.84
C ARG A 88 -7.07 11.10 -2.83
N THR A 89 -6.62 10.16 -3.67
CA THR A 89 -7.18 8.81 -3.71
C THR A 89 -6.91 8.06 -2.40
N SER A 90 -5.72 8.23 -1.80
CA SER A 90 -5.38 7.66 -0.50
C SER A 90 -6.24 8.25 0.63
N ALA A 91 -6.49 9.56 0.63
CA ALA A 91 -7.35 10.22 1.61
C ALA A 91 -8.80 9.71 1.53
N VAL A 92 -9.34 9.53 0.31
CA VAL A 92 -10.67 8.93 0.11
C VAL A 92 -10.71 7.49 0.63
N LEU A 93 -9.68 6.69 0.36
CA LEU A 93 -9.58 5.33 0.89
C LEU A 93 -9.58 5.33 2.42
N THR A 94 -8.72 6.15 3.04
CA THR A 94 -8.64 6.26 4.51
C THR A 94 -9.96 6.72 5.12
N GLY A 95 -10.59 7.74 4.53
CA GLY A 95 -11.90 8.23 4.98
C GLY A 95 -12.99 7.17 4.86
N MET A 96 -13.00 6.39 3.78
CA MET A 96 -13.92 5.28 3.58
C MET A 96 -13.69 4.15 4.60
N VAL A 97 -12.44 3.80 4.89
CA VAL A 97 -12.10 2.82 5.95
C VAL A 97 -12.67 3.28 7.30
N MET A 98 -12.42 4.53 7.68
CA MET A 98 -12.92 5.09 8.95
C MET A 98 -14.44 5.06 8.99
N LEU A 99 -15.10 5.54 7.95
CA LEU A 99 -16.58 5.59 7.87
C LEU A 99 -17.17 4.18 7.97
N LEU A 100 -16.65 3.21 7.25
CA LEU A 100 -17.14 1.83 7.28
C LEU A 100 -16.90 1.17 8.65
N THR A 101 -15.74 1.43 9.27
CA THR A 101 -15.41 0.90 10.60
C THR A 101 -16.35 1.45 11.66
N PHE A 102 -16.53 2.77 11.71
CA PHE A 102 -17.44 3.37 12.68
C PHE A 102 -18.92 3.01 12.42
N SER A 103 -19.33 2.92 11.15
CA SER A 103 -20.66 2.44 10.79
C SER A 103 -20.90 1.00 11.24
N ALA A 104 -19.93 0.11 11.03
CA ALA A 104 -20.03 -1.29 11.47
C ALA A 104 -20.18 -1.38 13.01
N ILE A 105 -19.36 -0.63 13.76
CA ILE A 105 -19.47 -0.58 15.23
C ILE A 105 -20.85 -0.05 15.65
N SER A 106 -21.31 1.03 15.03
CA SER A 106 -22.62 1.64 15.34
C SER A 106 -23.76 0.67 15.06
N ILE A 107 -23.73 -0.06 13.95
CA ILE A 107 -24.76 -1.06 13.60
C ILE A 107 -24.76 -2.21 14.61
N VAL A 108 -23.59 -2.71 15.00
CA VAL A 108 -23.47 -3.78 16.01
C VAL A 108 -24.04 -3.32 17.35
N LEU A 109 -23.71 -2.10 17.79
CA LEU A 109 -24.24 -1.53 19.03
C LEU A 109 -25.74 -1.27 18.95
N TRP A 110 -26.24 -0.80 17.81
CA TRP A 110 -27.67 -0.58 17.60
C TRP A 110 -28.47 -1.88 17.68
N VAL A 111 -28.06 -2.90 16.89
CA VAL A 111 -28.74 -4.21 16.86
C VAL A 111 -28.59 -4.92 18.20
N GLY A 112 -27.37 -4.95 18.76
CA GLY A 112 -27.08 -5.58 20.04
C GLY A 112 -27.80 -4.89 21.21
N GLY A 113 -27.84 -3.56 21.22
CA GLY A 113 -28.59 -2.79 22.22
C GLY A 113 -30.10 -3.07 22.18
N HIS A 114 -30.66 -3.22 20.98
CA HIS A 114 -32.07 -3.61 20.83
C HIS A 114 -32.33 -5.03 21.35
N ASP A 115 -31.39 -5.96 21.13
CA ASP A 115 -31.50 -7.33 21.67
C ASP A 115 -31.32 -7.39 23.20
N VAL A 116 -30.55 -6.46 23.79
CA VAL A 116 -30.43 -6.29 25.24
C VAL A 116 -31.75 -5.76 25.82
N LEU A 117 -32.33 -4.72 25.22
CA LEU A 117 -33.61 -4.14 25.66
C LEU A 117 -34.77 -5.15 25.54
N ALA A 118 -34.71 -6.03 24.57
CA ALA A 118 -35.69 -7.11 24.38
C ALA A 118 -35.41 -8.34 25.28
N GLY A 119 -34.44 -8.30 26.18
CA GLY A 119 -34.08 -9.40 27.09
C GLY A 119 -33.45 -10.62 26.43
N ARG A 120 -33.07 -10.54 25.14
CA ARG A 120 -32.45 -11.64 24.40
C ARG A 120 -30.94 -11.76 24.64
N LEU A 121 -30.30 -10.69 25.08
CA LEU A 121 -28.91 -10.60 25.42
C LEU A 121 -28.71 -9.83 26.73
N THR A 122 -27.64 -10.15 27.45
CA THR A 122 -27.22 -9.34 28.60
C THR A 122 -26.25 -8.23 28.13
N GLY A 123 -26.18 -7.12 28.86
CA GLY A 123 -25.21 -6.04 28.58
C GLY A 123 -23.76 -6.57 28.59
N GLY A 124 -23.45 -7.52 29.48
CA GLY A 124 -22.14 -8.17 29.54
C GLY A 124 -21.80 -8.99 28.29
N GLN A 125 -22.80 -9.69 27.71
CA GLN A 125 -22.61 -10.43 26.46
C GLN A 125 -22.38 -9.50 25.28
N LEU A 126 -23.07 -8.37 25.21
CA LEU A 126 -22.83 -7.35 24.16
C LEU A 126 -21.42 -6.75 24.28
N SER A 127 -21.00 -6.39 25.49
CA SER A 127 -19.65 -5.88 25.73
C SER A 127 -18.57 -6.89 25.37
N ALA A 128 -18.74 -8.16 25.77
CA ALA A 128 -17.84 -9.23 25.40
C ALA A 128 -17.78 -9.44 23.87
N PHE A 129 -18.93 -9.36 23.17
CA PHE A 129 -18.98 -9.47 21.72
C PHE A 129 -18.17 -8.35 21.03
N VAL A 130 -18.36 -7.10 21.45
CA VAL A 130 -17.60 -5.96 20.91
C VAL A 130 -16.09 -6.12 21.17
N PHE A 131 -15.72 -6.54 22.40
CA PHE A 131 -14.32 -6.80 22.75
C PHE A 131 -13.69 -7.87 21.85
N TYR A 132 -14.37 -9.00 21.67
CA TYR A 132 -13.87 -10.07 20.79
C TYR A 132 -13.84 -9.64 19.32
N ALA A 133 -14.79 -8.84 18.86
CA ALA A 133 -14.77 -8.31 17.48
C ALA A 133 -13.55 -7.42 17.24
N VAL A 134 -13.21 -6.54 18.18
CA VAL A 134 -12.00 -5.69 18.11
C VAL A 134 -10.73 -6.55 18.16
N LEU A 135 -10.67 -7.55 19.04
CA LEU A 135 -9.54 -8.46 19.15
C LEU A 135 -9.30 -9.23 17.83
N VAL A 136 -10.36 -9.77 17.25
CA VAL A 136 -10.29 -10.50 15.95
C VAL A 136 -9.85 -9.56 14.83
N ALA A 137 -10.40 -8.34 14.77
CA ALA A 137 -10.01 -7.34 13.76
C ALA A 137 -8.51 -6.99 13.88
N GLY A 138 -8.01 -6.78 15.10
CA GLY A 138 -6.59 -6.54 15.37
C GLY A 138 -5.70 -7.71 14.97
N SER A 139 -6.13 -8.95 15.27
CA SER A 139 -5.40 -10.16 14.91
C SER A 139 -5.30 -10.36 13.39
N VAL A 140 -6.37 -10.07 12.65
CA VAL A 140 -6.36 -10.11 11.18
C VAL A 140 -5.40 -9.06 10.61
N GLY A 141 -5.36 -7.86 11.20
CA GLY A 141 -4.40 -6.82 10.85
C GLY A 141 -2.95 -7.29 11.02
N ALA A 142 -2.61 -7.82 12.19
CA ALA A 142 -1.28 -8.36 12.48
C ALA A 142 -0.87 -9.51 11.54
N LEU A 143 -1.79 -10.44 11.24
CA LEU A 143 -1.54 -11.50 10.27
C LEU A 143 -1.27 -10.95 8.87
N SER A 144 -2.01 -9.91 8.45
CA SER A 144 -1.81 -9.27 7.13
C SER A 144 -0.44 -8.60 7.03
N GLU A 145 0.05 -8.02 8.11
CA GLU A 145 1.40 -7.43 8.20
C GLU A 145 2.47 -8.51 8.06
N VAL A 146 2.36 -9.62 8.81
CA VAL A 146 3.30 -10.76 8.72
C VAL A 146 3.32 -11.36 7.31
N VAL A 147 2.17 -11.52 6.67
CA VAL A 147 2.11 -11.99 5.26
C VAL A 147 2.80 -11.00 4.33
N GLY A 148 2.60 -9.70 4.54
CA GLY A 148 3.29 -8.65 3.77
C GLY A 148 4.81 -8.69 3.93
N ASP A 149 5.31 -8.90 5.15
CA ASP A 149 6.73 -9.05 5.43
C ASP A 149 7.32 -10.30 4.78
N LEU A 150 6.60 -11.41 4.87
CA LEU A 150 7.01 -12.67 4.23
C LEU A 150 7.13 -12.53 2.70
N MET A 151 6.16 -11.84 2.06
CA MET A 151 6.21 -11.58 0.63
C MET A 151 7.38 -10.66 0.24
N ARG A 152 7.71 -9.66 1.08
CA ARG A 152 8.89 -8.81 0.87
C ARG A 152 10.19 -9.61 1.01
N ALA A 153 10.29 -10.45 2.04
CA ALA A 153 11.45 -11.32 2.25
C ALA A 153 11.63 -12.32 1.10
N ALA A 154 10.53 -12.94 0.63
CA ALA A 154 10.56 -13.86 -0.51
C ALA A 154 11.06 -13.17 -1.79
N GLY A 155 10.55 -11.97 -2.10
CA GLY A 155 11.00 -11.22 -3.28
C GLY A 155 12.47 -10.79 -3.19
N ALA A 156 12.95 -10.41 -2.01
CA ALA A 156 14.36 -10.09 -1.79
C ALA A 156 15.26 -11.34 -1.98
N THR A 157 14.82 -12.49 -1.46
CA THR A 157 15.54 -13.77 -1.59
C THR A 157 15.61 -14.23 -3.03
N GLU A 158 14.50 -14.13 -3.78
CA GLU A 158 14.46 -14.46 -5.21
C GLU A 158 15.47 -13.63 -6.00
N ARG A 159 15.55 -12.32 -5.71
CA ARG A 159 16.52 -11.44 -6.38
C ARG A 159 17.97 -11.77 -6.02
N LEU A 160 18.25 -12.15 -4.78
CA LEU A 160 19.58 -12.59 -4.36
C LEU A 160 19.98 -13.90 -5.04
N LEU A 161 19.05 -14.86 -5.14
CA LEU A 161 19.30 -16.12 -5.85
C LEU A 161 19.54 -15.90 -7.34
N GLU A 162 18.76 -15.01 -7.98
CA GLU A 162 18.99 -14.63 -9.39
C GLU A 162 20.40 -14.07 -9.60
N LEU A 163 20.86 -13.18 -8.71
CA LEU A 163 22.21 -12.63 -8.78
C LEU A 163 23.31 -13.69 -8.57
N LEU A 164 23.10 -14.62 -7.64
CA LEU A 164 24.04 -15.71 -7.36
C LEU A 164 24.13 -16.72 -8.52
N THR A 165 23.04 -16.92 -9.24
CA THR A 165 22.97 -17.85 -10.37
C THR A 165 23.28 -17.20 -11.72
N THR A 166 23.47 -15.86 -11.75
CA THR A 166 23.80 -15.14 -12.98
C THR A 166 25.21 -15.51 -13.44
N GLU A 167 25.30 -16.13 -14.58
CA GLU A 167 26.62 -16.45 -15.22
C GLU A 167 27.26 -15.15 -15.71
N PRO A 168 28.59 -14.98 -15.49
CA PRO A 168 29.33 -13.84 -16.02
C PRO A 168 29.27 -13.82 -17.53
N ARG A 169 28.88 -12.71 -18.14
CA ARG A 169 28.87 -12.54 -19.60
C ARG A 169 30.28 -12.65 -20.23
N ILE A 170 31.30 -12.36 -19.44
CA ILE A 170 32.69 -12.45 -19.85
C ILE A 170 33.31 -13.54 -19.00
N ALA A 171 33.51 -14.72 -19.61
CA ALA A 171 34.24 -15.83 -19.02
C ALA A 171 35.64 -15.88 -19.58
N ALA A 172 36.60 -16.20 -18.74
CA ALA A 172 37.95 -16.47 -19.22
C ALA A 172 37.96 -17.68 -20.19
N PRO A 173 38.69 -17.65 -21.29
CA PRO A 173 38.78 -18.78 -22.18
C PRO A 173 39.36 -20.00 -21.46
N LEU A 174 38.82 -21.19 -21.74
CA LEU A 174 39.26 -22.46 -21.14
C LEU A 174 40.76 -22.74 -21.29
N LYS A 175 41.42 -22.14 -22.31
CA LYS A 175 42.85 -22.15 -22.51
C LYS A 175 43.33 -20.73 -22.81
N PRO A 176 43.71 -19.96 -21.78
CA PRO A 176 44.25 -18.62 -22.00
C PRO A 176 45.58 -18.71 -22.73
N ALA A 177 45.73 -17.95 -23.81
CA ALA A 177 47.04 -17.81 -24.47
C ALA A 177 47.95 -16.96 -23.57
N ALA A 178 49.21 -17.36 -23.42
CA ALA A 178 50.19 -16.53 -22.75
C ALA A 178 50.38 -15.23 -23.55
N LEU A 179 50.34 -14.11 -22.88
CA LEU A 179 50.70 -12.82 -23.48
C LEU A 179 52.20 -12.84 -23.81
N PRO A 180 52.60 -12.30 -24.97
CA PRO A 180 54.00 -12.24 -25.37
C PRO A 180 54.84 -11.39 -24.44
#